data_4f274bbb7e0c5dfc75459f71b2011421
#
_entry.id   4f274bbb7e0c5dfc75459f71b2011421
#
_cell.length_a   1.000
_cell.length_b   1.000
_cell.length_c   1.000
_cell.angle_alpha   90.00
_cell.angle_beta   90.00
_cell.angle_gamma   90.00
#
_symmetry.space_group_name_H-M   'P 1'
#
loop_
_entity.id
_entity.type
_entity.pdbx_description
1 polymer ?
#
loop_
_entity_poly.entity_id
_entity_poly.type
_entity_poly.pdbx_seq_one_letter_code
_entity_poly.pdbx_strand_id
1 'polypeptide(L)'
;VNITEPMFLALTALVDEPRHGYGIVQEVDRLSGGRVQLKIGSLYGVLDRLAGEGLVALDREEVAQGRLRRYYRLTDSGAGALEEEAARLAANARAATARLRDRTARLHPGTATATALSRLLRGTAAVADAGGAG
;
A
#
# COMPACT_ATOMS: atom_id res chain seq x y z
N VAL A 1 10.35 -11.23 9.41
CA VAL A 1 9.47 -11.71 8.34
C VAL A 1 9.75 -10.95 7.05
N ASN A 2 9.99 -11.68 6.00
CA ASN A 2 10.11 -11.06 4.68
C ASN A 2 8.71 -10.89 4.08
N ILE A 3 8.25 -9.65 3.98
CA ILE A 3 6.93 -9.33 3.45
C ILE A 3 7.03 -9.18 1.93
N THR A 4 6.43 -10.12 1.21
CA THR A 4 6.31 -10.07 -0.25
C THR A 4 5.24 -9.05 -0.66
N GLU A 5 5.20 -8.66 -1.92
CA GLU A 5 4.16 -7.74 -2.41
C GLU A 5 2.73 -8.27 -2.20
N PRO A 6 2.43 -9.54 -2.51
CA PRO A 6 1.10 -10.08 -2.20
C PRO A 6 0.75 -10.03 -0.72
N MET A 7 1.71 -10.32 0.18
CA MET A 7 1.52 -10.21 1.62
C MET A 7 1.24 -8.77 2.04
N PHE A 8 2.00 -7.82 1.52
CA PHE A 8 1.82 -6.39 1.77
C PHE A 8 0.41 -5.93 1.38
N LEU A 9 -0.02 -6.29 0.18
CA LEU A 9 -1.34 -5.91 -0.33
C LEU A 9 -2.47 -6.59 0.43
N ALA A 10 -2.30 -7.85 0.83
CA ALA A 10 -3.28 -8.55 1.66
C ALA A 10 -3.45 -7.90 3.03
N LEU A 11 -2.34 -7.52 3.68
CA LEU A 11 -2.37 -6.77 4.95
C LEU A 11 -3.06 -5.42 4.76
N THR A 12 -2.74 -4.71 3.68
CA THR A 12 -3.35 -3.42 3.35
C THR A 12 -4.86 -3.55 3.16
N ALA A 13 -5.31 -4.62 2.50
CA ALA A 13 -6.72 -4.90 2.28
C ALA A 13 -7.52 -5.08 3.59
N LEU A 14 -6.84 -5.45 4.68
CA LEU A 14 -7.46 -5.70 5.97
C LEU A 14 -7.38 -4.52 6.95
N VAL A 15 -6.78 -3.40 6.56
CA VAL A 15 -6.63 -2.24 7.47
C VAL A 15 -7.98 -1.67 7.90
N ASP A 16 -8.91 -1.51 6.97
CA ASP A 16 -10.18 -0.83 7.22
C ASP A 16 -11.21 -1.73 7.89
N GLU A 17 -11.27 -2.99 7.50
CA GLU A 17 -12.28 -3.93 8.00
C GLU A 17 -11.86 -5.38 7.78
N PRO A 18 -12.39 -6.33 8.56
CA PRO A 18 -12.22 -7.74 8.27
C PRO A 18 -12.84 -8.09 6.93
N ARG A 19 -12.21 -9.03 6.22
CA ARG A 19 -12.67 -9.49 4.90
C ARG A 19 -12.53 -11.02 4.79
N HIS A 20 -13.44 -11.63 4.05
CA HIS A 20 -13.28 -13.03 3.64
C HIS A 20 -12.32 -13.13 2.44
N GLY A 21 -11.86 -14.36 2.14
CA GLY A 21 -10.81 -14.58 1.13
C GLY A 21 -11.10 -13.94 -0.22
N TYR A 22 -12.31 -14.12 -0.75
CA TYR A 22 -12.70 -13.54 -2.04
C TYR A 22 -12.69 -12.00 -2.00
N GLY A 23 -13.14 -11.43 -0.89
CA GLY A 23 -13.10 -9.98 -0.68
C GLY A 23 -11.66 -9.44 -0.64
N ILE A 24 -10.72 -10.19 -0.06
CA ILE A 24 -9.30 -9.83 -0.08
C ILE A 24 -8.76 -9.85 -1.51
N VAL A 25 -9.07 -10.89 -2.28
CA VAL A 25 -8.65 -10.99 -3.69
C VAL A 25 -9.12 -9.77 -4.49
N GLN A 26 -10.38 -9.39 -4.34
CA GLN A 26 -10.96 -8.23 -5.03
C GLN A 26 -10.27 -6.93 -4.61
N GLU A 27 -10.03 -6.75 -3.32
CA GLU A 27 -9.39 -5.53 -2.82
C GLU A 27 -7.93 -5.43 -3.25
N VAL A 28 -7.19 -6.53 -3.27
CA VAL A 28 -5.80 -6.57 -3.78
C VAL A 28 -5.76 -6.19 -5.26
N ASP A 29 -6.69 -6.71 -6.05
CA ASP A 29 -6.82 -6.35 -7.46
C ASP A 29 -7.04 -4.84 -7.63
N ARG A 30 -7.98 -4.28 -6.87
CA ARG A 30 -8.30 -2.85 -6.89
C ARG A 30 -7.11 -2.00 -6.45
N LEU A 31 -6.47 -2.32 -5.32
CA LEU A 31 -5.32 -1.58 -4.77
C LEU A 31 -4.14 -1.55 -5.72
N SER A 32 -3.91 -2.63 -6.46
CA SER A 32 -2.79 -2.74 -7.40
C SER A 32 -3.12 -2.25 -8.82
N GLY A 33 -4.35 -1.76 -9.04
CA GLY A 33 -4.81 -1.38 -10.38
C GLY A 33 -4.84 -2.56 -11.35
N GLY A 34 -5.17 -3.75 -10.85
CA GLY A 34 -5.22 -4.98 -11.64
C GLY A 34 -3.87 -5.66 -11.86
N ARG A 35 -2.78 -5.07 -11.39
CA ARG A 35 -1.42 -5.59 -11.60
C ARG A 35 -1.15 -6.86 -10.80
N VAL A 36 -1.71 -6.96 -9.60
CA VAL A 36 -1.61 -8.15 -8.76
C VAL A 36 -2.97 -8.81 -8.64
N GLN A 37 -3.11 -9.97 -9.26
CA GLN A 37 -4.33 -10.77 -9.25
C GLN A 37 -4.03 -12.10 -8.56
N LEU A 38 -4.51 -12.24 -7.31
CA LEU A 38 -4.33 -13.46 -6.54
C LEU A 38 -5.42 -14.46 -6.88
N LYS A 39 -5.03 -15.71 -7.12
CA LYS A 39 -5.97 -16.82 -7.15
C LYS A 39 -6.35 -17.17 -5.71
N ILE A 40 -7.57 -17.63 -5.52
CA ILE A 40 -8.08 -17.95 -4.17
C ILE A 40 -7.20 -19.00 -3.45
N GLY A 41 -6.71 -20.01 -4.16
CA GLY A 41 -5.81 -20.99 -3.58
C GLY A 41 -4.47 -20.40 -3.13
N SER A 42 -3.90 -19.50 -3.91
CA SER A 42 -2.66 -18.77 -3.56
C SER A 42 -2.88 -17.85 -2.37
N LEU A 43 -4.05 -17.22 -2.29
CA LEU A 43 -4.40 -16.35 -1.18
C LEU A 43 -4.40 -17.10 0.16
N TYR A 44 -4.97 -18.31 0.21
CA TYR A 44 -4.98 -19.07 1.45
C TYR A 44 -3.58 -19.42 1.93
N GLY A 45 -2.64 -19.68 1.02
CA GLY A 45 -1.22 -19.85 1.37
C GLY A 45 -0.63 -18.58 1.96
N VAL A 46 -0.95 -17.42 1.41
CA VAL A 46 -0.54 -16.10 1.95
C VAL A 46 -1.14 -15.89 3.35
N LEU A 47 -2.43 -16.14 3.53
CA LEU A 47 -3.12 -15.97 4.80
C LEU A 47 -2.57 -16.92 5.89
N ASP A 48 -2.31 -18.17 5.54
CA ASP A 48 -1.71 -19.14 6.46
C ASP A 48 -0.35 -18.67 6.95
N ARG A 49 0.45 -18.13 6.04
CA ARG A 49 1.76 -17.60 6.38
C ARG A 49 1.66 -16.36 7.27
N LEU A 50 0.77 -15.43 6.95
CA LEU A 50 0.53 -14.25 7.76
C LEU A 50 -0.03 -14.60 9.14
N ALA A 51 -0.94 -15.56 9.21
CA ALA A 51 -1.49 -16.05 10.48
C ALA A 51 -0.42 -16.74 11.32
N GLY A 52 0.46 -17.54 10.70
CA GLY A 52 1.59 -18.17 11.37
C GLY A 52 2.56 -17.20 12.01
N GLU A 53 2.69 -16.02 11.43
CA GLU A 53 3.51 -14.91 11.95
C GLU A 53 2.73 -14.00 12.91
N GLY A 54 1.46 -14.26 13.14
CA GLY A 54 0.63 -13.47 14.04
C GLY A 54 0.19 -12.12 13.47
N LEU A 55 0.30 -11.92 12.15
CA LEU A 55 -0.01 -10.64 11.51
C LEU A 55 -1.48 -10.51 11.13
N VAL A 56 -2.16 -11.63 10.93
CA VAL A 56 -3.61 -11.70 10.73
C VAL A 56 -4.19 -12.77 11.65
N ALA A 57 -5.49 -12.67 11.93
CA ALA A 57 -6.21 -13.65 12.72
C ALA A 57 -7.60 -13.86 12.14
N LEU A 58 -8.18 -15.02 12.44
CA LEU A 58 -9.58 -15.27 12.11
C LEU A 58 -10.45 -14.35 12.96
N ASP A 59 -11.31 -13.57 12.31
CA ASP A 59 -12.24 -12.66 12.98
C ASP A 59 -13.55 -13.37 13.33
N ARG A 60 -14.16 -13.98 12.33
CA ARG A 60 -15.41 -14.74 12.48
C ARG A 60 -15.63 -15.66 11.29
N GLU A 61 -16.59 -16.54 11.45
CA GLU A 61 -17.10 -17.40 10.39
C GLU A 61 -18.58 -17.08 10.19
N GLU A 62 -19.03 -17.01 8.95
CA GLU A 62 -20.43 -16.78 8.59
C GLU A 62 -20.85 -17.74 7.50
N VAL A 63 -22.11 -18.18 7.54
CA VAL A 63 -22.73 -18.92 6.44
C VAL A 63 -23.45 -17.91 5.55
N ALA A 64 -23.01 -17.80 4.31
CA ALA A 64 -23.61 -16.91 3.32
C ALA A 64 -23.88 -17.71 2.05
N GLN A 65 -25.12 -17.71 1.58
CA GLN A 65 -25.52 -18.43 0.37
C GLN A 65 -25.16 -19.94 0.42
N GLY A 66 -25.35 -20.56 1.59
CA GLY A 66 -25.04 -21.98 1.81
C GLY A 66 -23.56 -22.31 1.90
N ARG A 67 -22.68 -21.33 1.94
CA ARG A 67 -21.23 -21.52 2.04
C ARG A 67 -20.69 -20.90 3.31
N LEU A 68 -19.74 -21.60 3.95
CA LEU A 68 -19.00 -21.06 5.09
C LEU A 68 -17.96 -20.05 4.58
N ARG A 69 -18.02 -18.82 5.11
CA ARG A 69 -17.04 -17.77 4.85
C ARG A 69 -16.25 -17.49 6.12
N ARG A 70 -14.93 -17.50 5.96
CA ARG A 70 -13.99 -17.13 7.04
C ARG A 70 -13.52 -15.71 6.80
N TYR A 71 -13.72 -14.86 7.81
CA TYR A 71 -13.29 -13.46 7.79
C TYR A 71 -12.00 -13.34 8.58
N TYR A 72 -11.03 -12.68 7.96
CA TYR A 72 -9.72 -12.41 8.57
C TYR A 72 -9.63 -10.94 8.95
N ARG A 73 -8.92 -10.66 10.03
CA ARG A 73 -8.65 -9.30 10.50
C ARG A 73 -7.15 -9.07 10.63
N LEU A 74 -6.76 -7.82 10.51
CA LEU A 74 -5.40 -7.38 10.81
C LEU A 74 -5.21 -7.37 12.33
N THR A 75 -4.11 -7.94 12.82
CA THR A 75 -3.75 -7.84 14.23
C THR A 75 -2.96 -6.56 14.50
N ASP A 76 -2.76 -6.19 15.77
CA ASP A 76 -1.90 -5.06 16.12
C ASP A 76 -0.46 -5.31 15.65
N SER A 77 0.04 -6.54 15.77
CA SER A 77 1.35 -6.92 15.21
C SER A 77 1.38 -6.78 13.70
N GLY A 78 0.29 -7.14 13.02
CA GLY A 78 0.15 -6.98 11.58
C GLY A 78 0.18 -5.52 11.16
N ALA A 79 -0.52 -4.65 11.89
CA ALA A 79 -0.52 -3.22 11.64
C ALA A 79 0.90 -2.63 11.79
N GLY A 80 1.62 -3.01 12.84
CA GLY A 80 2.99 -2.57 13.07
C GLY A 80 3.95 -3.03 11.97
N ALA A 81 3.85 -4.29 11.56
CA ALA A 81 4.67 -4.84 10.48
C ALA A 81 4.37 -4.15 9.14
N LEU A 82 3.10 -3.88 8.86
CA LEU A 82 2.69 -3.16 7.65
C LEU A 82 3.23 -1.73 7.65
N GLU A 83 3.14 -1.04 8.79
CA GLU A 83 3.66 0.33 8.94
C GLU A 83 5.16 0.40 8.68
N GLU A 84 5.94 -0.52 9.27
CA GLU A 84 7.40 -0.59 9.07
C GLU A 84 7.74 -0.85 7.60
N GLU A 85 7.06 -1.79 6.98
CA GLU A 85 7.27 -2.13 5.58
C GLU A 85 6.88 -0.99 4.63
N ALA A 86 5.76 -0.33 4.89
CA ALA A 86 5.32 0.83 4.12
C ALA A 86 6.36 1.96 4.19
N ALA A 87 6.90 2.24 5.39
CA ALA A 87 7.94 3.25 5.57
C ALA A 87 9.22 2.89 4.81
N ARG A 88 9.63 1.62 4.83
CA ARG A 88 10.80 1.12 4.10
C ARG A 88 10.64 1.27 2.60
N LEU A 89 9.49 0.87 2.07
CA LEU A 89 9.19 0.99 0.64
C LEU A 89 9.12 2.44 0.20
N ALA A 90 8.52 3.31 1.01
CA ALA A 90 8.46 4.74 0.73
C ALA A 90 9.86 5.37 0.69
N ALA A 91 10.73 5.01 1.64
CA ALA A 91 12.12 5.49 1.65
C ALA A 91 12.89 5.02 0.41
N ASN A 92 12.73 3.75 0.03
CA ASN A 92 13.35 3.22 -1.18
C ASN A 92 12.86 3.94 -2.43
N ALA A 93 11.55 4.21 -2.53
CA ALA A 93 10.97 4.94 -3.65
C ALA A 93 11.52 6.36 -3.74
N ARG A 94 11.63 7.06 -2.61
CA ARG A 94 12.22 8.41 -2.55
C ARG A 94 13.68 8.42 -2.99
N ALA A 95 14.46 7.44 -2.54
CA ALA A 95 15.87 7.32 -2.91
C ALA A 95 16.03 7.12 -4.42
N ALA A 96 15.26 6.22 -5.01
CA ALA A 96 15.26 5.97 -6.45
C ALA A 96 14.84 7.20 -7.25
N THR A 97 13.77 7.85 -6.82
CA THR A 97 13.25 9.06 -7.48
C THR A 97 14.27 10.19 -7.44
N ALA A 98 14.93 10.41 -6.29
CA ALA A 98 15.95 11.45 -6.14
C ALA A 98 17.13 11.20 -7.09
N ARG A 99 17.63 9.97 -7.17
CA ARG A 99 18.74 9.62 -8.06
C ARG A 99 18.40 9.77 -9.53
N LEU A 100 17.17 9.40 -9.91
CA LEU A 100 16.69 9.56 -11.28
C LEU A 100 16.57 11.05 -11.66
N ARG A 101 16.13 11.90 -10.74
CA ARG A 101 16.09 13.35 -10.94
C ARG A 101 17.49 13.92 -11.13
N ASP A 102 18.45 13.53 -10.28
CA ASP A 102 19.84 13.98 -10.40
C ASP A 102 20.45 13.56 -11.73
N ARG A 103 20.16 12.34 -12.16
CA ARG A 103 20.59 11.83 -13.48
C ARG A 103 19.98 12.67 -14.62
N THR A 104 18.71 12.97 -14.55
CA THR A 104 18.01 13.80 -15.55
C THR A 104 18.61 15.21 -15.58
N ALA A 105 18.88 15.81 -14.42
CA ALA A 105 19.51 17.13 -14.31
C ALA A 105 20.89 17.18 -14.96
N ARG A 106 21.70 16.11 -14.78
CA ARG A 106 23.03 16.01 -15.41
C ARG A 106 22.95 15.88 -16.93
N LEU A 107 21.96 15.12 -17.43
CA LEU A 107 21.83 14.82 -18.86
C LEU A 107 21.05 15.92 -19.62
N HIS A 108 20.13 16.62 -18.95
CA HIS A 108 19.22 17.62 -19.53
C HIS A 108 19.09 18.83 -18.60
N PRO A 109 20.15 19.69 -18.49
CA PRO A 109 20.16 20.81 -17.53
C PRO A 109 18.98 21.79 -17.67
N GLY A 110 18.53 22.06 -18.90
CA GLY A 110 17.40 22.97 -19.15
C GLY A 110 16.07 22.44 -18.63
N THR A 111 15.84 21.15 -18.72
CA THR A 111 14.62 20.49 -18.24
C THR A 111 14.53 20.49 -16.72
N ALA A 112 15.66 20.29 -16.03
CA ALA A 112 15.73 20.33 -14.57
C ALA A 112 15.36 21.71 -14.03
N THR A 113 15.81 22.78 -14.66
CA THR A 113 15.48 24.16 -14.28
C THR A 113 13.97 24.43 -14.39
N ALA A 114 13.35 23.99 -15.48
CA ALA A 114 11.91 24.17 -15.69
C ALA A 114 11.09 23.41 -14.62
N THR A 115 11.49 22.22 -14.25
CA THR A 115 10.83 21.41 -13.20
C THR A 115 10.94 22.08 -11.83
N ALA A 116 12.10 22.63 -11.50
CA ALA A 116 12.32 23.35 -10.23
C ALA A 116 11.45 24.59 -10.13
N LEU A 117 11.36 25.38 -11.20
CA LEU A 117 10.50 26.57 -11.27
C LEU A 117 9.01 26.19 -11.10
N SER A 118 8.55 25.15 -11.72
CA SER A 118 7.17 24.67 -11.61
C SER A 118 6.81 24.29 -10.17
N ARG A 119 7.73 23.72 -9.43
CA ARG A 119 7.53 23.37 -8.01
C ARG A 119 7.47 24.61 -7.12
N LEU A 120 8.34 25.57 -7.33
CA LEU A 120 8.36 26.84 -6.61
C LEU A 120 7.05 27.59 -6.79
N LEU A 121 6.53 27.66 -8.02
CA LEU A 121 5.27 28.33 -8.33
C LEU A 121 4.07 27.64 -7.67
N ARG A 122 4.05 26.32 -7.59
CA ARG A 122 3.01 25.59 -6.86
C ARG A 122 3.07 25.79 -5.36
N GLY A 123 4.28 25.91 -4.80
CA GLY A 123 4.49 26.18 -3.38
C GLY A 123 3.99 27.54 -2.94
N THR A 124 4.21 28.58 -3.76
CA THR A 124 3.74 29.95 -3.47
C THR A 124 2.23 30.08 -3.60
N ALA A 125 1.60 29.36 -4.50
CA ALA A 125 0.14 29.35 -4.62
C ALA A 125 -0.55 28.73 -3.38
N ALA A 126 0.01 27.70 -2.81
CA ALA A 126 -0.50 27.07 -1.58
C ALA A 126 -0.40 27.97 -0.35
N VAL A 127 0.65 28.80 -0.27
CA VAL A 127 0.85 29.75 0.85
C VAL A 127 -0.08 30.95 0.74
N ALA A 128 -0.42 31.39 -0.47
CA ALA A 128 -1.31 32.54 -0.68
C ALA A 128 -2.76 32.24 -0.27
N ASP A 129 -3.20 31.00 -0.31
CA ASP A 129 -4.56 30.60 0.05
C ASP A 129 -4.75 30.48 1.56
N ALA A 130 -3.69 30.33 2.34
CA ALA A 130 -3.75 30.26 3.80
C ALA A 130 -3.85 31.63 4.49
N GLY A 131 -3.70 32.74 3.76
CA GLY A 131 -3.75 34.11 4.28
C GLY A 131 -5.09 34.83 4.18
N GLY A 132 -6.14 34.16 3.75
CA GLY A 132 -7.43 34.78 3.43
C GLY A 132 -8.55 34.62 4.46
N ALA A 133 -8.26 34.27 5.69
CA ALA A 133 -9.28 34.18 6.76
C ALA A 133 -8.94 35.20 7.87
N GLY A 134 -9.38 36.43 7.68
CA GLY A 134 -9.39 37.47 8.70
C GLY A 134 -10.79 37.91 9.00
#